data_88e4b57f9e10e2c957331fdf7966b321
#
_entry.id   88e4b57f9e10e2c957331fdf7966b321
#
_cell.length_a   1.000
_cell.length_b   1.000
_cell.length_c   1.000
_cell.angle_alpha   90.00
_cell.angle_beta   90.00
_cell.angle_gamma   90.00
#
_symmetry.space_group_name_H-M   'P 1'
#
loop_
_entity.id
_entity.type
_entity.pdbx_description
1 polymer ?
#
loop_
_entity_poly.entity_id
_entity_poly.type
_entity_poly.pdbx_seq_one_letter_code
_entity_poly.pdbx_strand_id
1 'polypeptide(L)'
;MSKLLQDSAFFCLAISLIGYEIGIILRQKTKLALCNPLLISIVFVIIILKVTNIKYEVYEDGSSLLSYLLTPSTVCLAIPLHQQMGLLKKNMKAILAGILSGVFTSLAGVWVFSMLFHLDRKIYATLLPKSITTAIGMGISEELGGIVTITVAAIIITGIIGNMFGDVICRLCGIKHPIATGLAIGTASHAMGTAKAMELGEIEGAMSSLSIAVSGLMTVIGATIFYQLY
;
A
#
# COMPACT_ATOMS: atom_id res chain seq x y z
N MET A 1 30.63 8.74 15.42
CA MET A 1 29.34 9.32 15.84
C MET A 1 28.92 8.58 17.10
N SER A 2 28.62 9.27 18.21
CA SER A 2 28.48 8.67 19.53
C SER A 2 27.33 7.63 19.54
N LYS A 3 27.52 6.51 20.26
CA LYS A 3 26.46 5.50 20.51
C LYS A 3 25.14 6.12 20.99
N LEU A 4 25.22 7.26 21.69
CA LEU A 4 24.05 8.04 22.12
C LEU A 4 23.13 8.53 21.00
N LEU A 5 23.64 8.77 19.80
CA LEU A 5 22.81 9.15 18.65
C LEU A 5 22.20 7.92 17.95
N GLN A 6 22.87 6.77 18.03
CA GLN A 6 22.41 5.52 17.43
C GLN A 6 21.22 4.93 18.18
N ASP A 7 21.20 5.06 19.51
CA ASP A 7 20.13 4.56 20.38
C ASP A 7 18.99 5.59 20.59
N SER A 8 19.03 6.72 19.88
CA SER A 8 18.03 7.78 20.04
C SER A 8 16.83 7.57 19.11
N ALA A 9 15.67 7.30 19.69
CA ALA A 9 14.39 7.26 18.98
C ALA A 9 14.14 8.57 18.18
N PHE A 10 14.58 9.71 18.70
CA PHE A 10 14.46 11.00 18.01
C PHE A 10 15.29 11.07 16.73
N PHE A 11 16.46 10.42 16.68
CA PHE A 11 17.28 10.37 15.47
C PHE A 11 16.59 9.56 14.37
N CYS A 12 16.09 8.38 14.68
CA CYS A 12 15.40 7.51 13.72
C CYS A 12 14.12 8.17 13.18
N LEU A 13 13.37 8.84 14.07
CA LEU A 13 12.20 9.62 13.68
C LEU A 13 12.57 10.81 12.77
N ALA A 14 13.62 11.55 13.15
CA ALA A 14 14.07 12.73 12.40
C ALA A 14 14.52 12.37 10.98
N ILE A 15 15.32 11.32 10.80
CA ILE A 15 15.77 10.91 9.45
C ILE A 15 14.61 10.48 8.56
N SER A 16 13.58 9.83 9.14
CA SER A 16 12.36 9.45 8.40
C SER A 16 11.59 10.68 7.92
N LEU A 17 11.36 11.66 8.81
CA LEU A 17 10.66 12.90 8.48
C LEU A 17 11.45 13.76 7.50
N ILE A 18 12.77 13.91 7.70
CA ILE A 18 13.65 14.66 6.78
C ILE A 18 13.65 14.02 5.40
N GLY A 19 13.75 12.69 5.33
CA GLY A 19 13.69 11.98 4.05
C GLY A 19 12.38 12.21 3.31
N TYR A 20 11.27 12.23 4.02
CA TYR A 20 9.94 12.50 3.45
C TYR A 20 9.81 13.96 2.97
N GLU A 21 10.29 14.92 3.75
CA GLU A 21 10.29 16.34 3.39
C GLU A 21 11.16 16.63 2.16
N ILE A 22 12.35 16.02 2.10
CA ILE A 22 13.19 16.06 0.88
C ILE A 22 12.43 15.53 -0.33
N GLY A 23 11.68 14.44 -0.16
CA GLY A 23 10.85 13.86 -1.21
C GLY A 23 9.74 14.81 -1.67
N ILE A 24 9.06 15.50 -0.75
CA ILE A 24 8.05 16.52 -1.07
C ILE A 24 8.65 17.65 -1.89
N ILE A 25 9.76 18.22 -1.44
CA ILE A 25 10.46 19.32 -2.13
C ILE A 25 10.89 18.89 -3.55
N LEU A 26 11.43 17.67 -3.67
CA LEU A 26 11.87 17.15 -4.96
C LEU A 26 10.70 16.94 -5.93
N ARG A 27 9.58 16.42 -5.45
CA ARG A 27 8.35 16.24 -6.23
C ARG A 27 7.78 17.58 -6.71
N GLN A 28 7.75 18.60 -5.84
CA GLN A 28 7.26 19.93 -6.20
C GLN A 28 8.10 20.58 -7.29
N LYS A 29 9.44 20.39 -7.26
CA LYS A 29 10.37 20.96 -8.25
C LYS A 29 10.34 20.19 -9.57
N THR A 30 10.36 18.87 -9.55
CA THR A 30 10.52 18.04 -10.76
C THR A 30 9.19 17.69 -11.41
N LYS A 31 8.11 17.63 -10.65
CA LYS A 31 6.77 17.16 -11.06
C LYS A 31 6.76 15.74 -11.67
N LEU A 32 7.84 14.98 -11.49
CA LEU A 32 7.98 13.61 -11.99
C LEU A 32 7.31 12.63 -11.04
N ALA A 33 6.58 11.65 -11.58
CA ALA A 33 5.96 10.58 -10.79
C ALA A 33 7.00 9.75 -10.01
N LEU A 34 8.21 9.56 -10.59
CA LEU A 34 9.33 8.87 -9.95
C LEU A 34 9.85 9.58 -8.69
N CYS A 35 9.68 10.90 -8.58
CA CYS A 35 10.02 11.65 -7.37
C CYS A 35 8.93 11.55 -6.30
N ASN A 36 8.41 10.34 -6.08
CA ASN A 36 7.43 10.08 -5.03
C ASN A 36 8.07 10.28 -3.64
N PRO A 37 7.46 11.08 -2.73
CA PRO A 37 8.03 11.35 -1.41
C PRO A 37 8.32 10.08 -0.59
N LEU A 38 7.45 9.06 -0.66
CA LEU A 38 7.67 7.79 0.03
C LEU A 38 8.89 7.05 -0.51
N LEU A 39 9.00 6.94 -1.84
CA LEU A 39 10.15 6.27 -2.47
C LEU A 39 11.46 6.97 -2.12
N ILE A 40 11.48 8.31 -2.20
CA ILE A 40 12.67 9.10 -1.87
C ILE A 40 13.04 8.95 -0.39
N SER A 41 12.04 8.99 0.51
CA SER A 41 12.25 8.78 1.94
C SER A 41 12.86 7.39 2.22
N ILE A 42 12.33 6.33 1.62
CA ILE A 42 12.85 4.96 1.78
C ILE A 42 14.33 4.91 1.33
N VAL A 43 14.63 5.40 0.14
CA VAL A 43 16.00 5.40 -0.40
C VAL A 43 16.93 6.23 0.47
N PHE A 44 16.49 7.41 0.93
CA PHE A 44 17.25 8.28 1.81
C PHE A 44 17.59 7.57 3.14
N VAL A 45 16.60 6.97 3.79
CA VAL A 45 16.80 6.23 5.05
C VAL A 45 17.76 5.06 4.83
N ILE A 46 17.60 4.27 3.78
CA ILE A 46 18.52 3.16 3.47
C ILE A 46 19.97 3.66 3.32
N ILE A 47 20.17 4.77 2.61
CA ILE A 47 21.51 5.36 2.43
C ILE A 47 22.09 5.80 3.77
N ILE A 48 21.31 6.51 4.60
CA ILE A 48 21.76 6.96 5.92
C ILE A 48 22.13 5.77 6.80
N LEU A 49 21.29 4.74 6.88
CA LEU A 49 21.58 3.56 7.68
C LEU A 49 22.88 2.86 7.24
N LYS A 50 23.09 2.74 5.92
CA LYS A 50 24.33 2.17 5.37
C LYS A 50 25.57 3.01 5.67
N VAL A 51 25.49 4.33 5.50
CA VAL A 51 26.63 5.24 5.74
C VAL A 51 26.97 5.32 7.22
N THR A 52 25.97 5.27 8.09
CA THR A 52 26.15 5.33 9.54
C THR A 52 26.44 3.97 10.18
N ASN A 53 26.34 2.87 9.40
CA ASN A 53 26.43 1.49 9.89
C ASN A 53 25.47 1.18 11.05
N ILE A 54 24.28 1.79 11.02
CA ILE A 54 23.19 1.49 11.96
C ILE A 54 22.47 0.25 11.48
N LYS A 55 22.28 -0.72 12.37
CA LYS A 55 21.51 -1.93 12.08
C LYS A 55 20.03 -1.59 11.94
N TYR A 56 19.33 -2.35 11.08
CA TYR A 56 17.90 -2.16 10.86
C TYR A 56 17.08 -2.29 12.14
N GLU A 57 17.41 -3.23 13.01
CA GLU A 57 16.70 -3.47 14.28
C GLU A 57 16.72 -2.21 15.18
N VAL A 58 17.85 -1.50 15.23
CA VAL A 58 17.97 -0.25 15.99
C VAL A 58 17.09 0.85 15.41
N TYR A 59 17.01 0.92 14.08
CA TYR A 59 16.13 1.89 13.40
C TYR A 59 14.66 1.54 13.62
N GLU A 60 14.30 0.26 13.56
CA GLU A 60 12.93 -0.23 13.77
C GLU A 60 12.44 0.13 15.18
N ASP A 61 13.24 -0.16 16.21
CA ASP A 61 12.94 0.19 17.60
C ASP A 61 12.83 1.72 17.78
N GLY A 62 13.77 2.47 17.23
CA GLY A 62 13.79 3.93 17.32
C GLY A 62 12.67 4.62 16.54
N SER A 63 12.10 3.97 15.53
CA SER A 63 10.95 4.47 14.75
C SER A 63 9.59 3.92 15.22
N SER A 64 9.55 3.21 16.34
CA SER A 64 8.33 2.58 16.88
C SER A 64 7.17 3.56 17.07
N LEU A 65 7.43 4.84 17.35
CA LEU A 65 6.40 5.88 17.41
C LEU A 65 5.66 6.05 16.07
N LEU A 66 6.36 5.95 14.93
CA LEU A 66 5.72 6.00 13.61
C LEU A 66 4.82 4.77 13.40
N SER A 67 5.29 3.60 13.82
CA SER A 67 4.50 2.37 13.78
C SER A 67 3.26 2.45 14.68
N TYR A 68 3.38 3.06 15.86
CA TYR A 68 2.25 3.32 16.76
C TYR A 68 1.19 4.24 16.11
N LEU A 69 1.61 5.23 15.33
CA LEU A 69 0.70 6.15 14.63
C LEU A 69 -0.06 5.49 13.46
N LEU A 70 0.34 4.29 13.03
CA LEU A 70 -0.33 3.57 11.95
C LEU A 70 -1.80 3.27 12.27
N THR A 71 -2.08 2.81 13.48
CA THR A 71 -3.46 2.48 13.91
C THR A 71 -4.37 3.71 13.91
N PRO A 72 -4.06 4.83 14.61
CA PRO A 72 -4.89 6.02 14.55
C PRO A 72 -5.01 6.60 13.14
N SER A 73 -3.95 6.58 12.33
CA SER A 73 -4.01 7.01 10.93
C SER A 73 -5.00 6.18 10.12
N THR A 74 -5.01 4.87 10.31
CA THR A 74 -5.97 3.97 9.65
C THR A 74 -7.40 4.26 10.09
N VAL A 75 -7.63 4.53 11.38
CA VAL A 75 -8.95 4.93 11.89
C VAL A 75 -9.41 6.25 11.29
N CYS A 76 -8.51 7.21 11.11
CA CYS A 76 -8.82 8.49 10.46
C CYS A 76 -9.33 8.34 9.01
N LEU A 77 -8.99 7.24 8.30
CA LEU A 77 -9.54 6.95 6.98
C LEU A 77 -11.07 6.72 7.00
N ALA A 78 -11.66 6.44 8.16
CA ALA A 78 -13.11 6.34 8.31
C ALA A 78 -13.82 7.71 8.23
N ILE A 79 -13.12 8.82 8.46
CA ILE A 79 -13.71 10.16 8.44
C ILE A 79 -14.27 10.51 7.05
N PRO A 80 -13.47 10.51 5.96
CA PRO A 80 -13.98 10.78 4.61
C PRO A 80 -15.03 9.76 4.18
N LEU A 81 -14.90 8.51 4.60
CA LEU A 81 -15.90 7.48 4.34
C LEU A 81 -17.25 7.82 4.98
N HIS A 82 -17.25 8.27 6.24
CA HIS A 82 -18.46 8.68 6.95
C HIS A 82 -19.12 9.89 6.28
N GLN A 83 -18.33 10.88 5.88
CA GLN A 83 -18.81 12.09 5.19
C GLN A 83 -19.50 11.76 3.85
N GLN A 84 -19.04 10.72 3.15
CA GLN A 84 -19.58 10.29 1.87
C GLN A 84 -20.59 9.11 1.97
N MET A 85 -21.13 8.84 3.17
CA MET A 85 -22.04 7.71 3.42
C MET A 85 -23.30 7.74 2.55
N GLY A 86 -23.84 8.92 2.24
CA GLY A 86 -24.98 9.06 1.34
C GLY A 86 -24.68 8.59 -0.08
N LEU A 87 -23.53 8.97 -0.62
CA LEU A 87 -23.06 8.56 -1.94
C LEU A 87 -22.78 7.05 -1.99
N LEU A 88 -22.19 6.51 -0.92
CA LEU A 88 -21.89 5.09 -0.76
C LEU A 88 -23.18 4.27 -0.80
N LYS A 89 -24.20 4.62 -0.01
CA LYS A 89 -25.48 3.89 0.03
C LYS A 89 -26.17 3.90 -1.33
N LYS A 90 -26.13 5.03 -2.04
CA LYS A 90 -26.74 5.18 -3.38
C LYS A 90 -26.06 4.29 -4.42
N ASN A 91 -24.76 4.07 -4.33
CA ASN A 91 -23.95 3.35 -5.32
C ASN A 91 -23.43 1.98 -4.85
N MET A 92 -23.96 1.45 -3.75
CA MET A 92 -23.43 0.25 -3.06
C MET A 92 -23.19 -0.93 -3.99
N LYS A 93 -24.14 -1.25 -4.89
CA LYS A 93 -24.01 -2.37 -5.82
C LYS A 93 -22.83 -2.18 -6.80
N ALA A 94 -22.68 -0.98 -7.34
CA ALA A 94 -21.60 -0.67 -8.27
C ALA A 94 -20.23 -0.67 -7.56
N ILE A 95 -20.19 -0.16 -6.33
CA ILE A 95 -18.99 -0.15 -5.49
C ILE A 95 -18.54 -1.57 -5.18
N LEU A 96 -19.43 -2.41 -4.68
CA LEU A 96 -19.10 -3.81 -4.37
C LEU A 96 -18.68 -4.59 -5.62
N ALA A 97 -19.39 -4.42 -6.75
CA ALA A 97 -19.01 -5.05 -8.01
C ALA A 97 -17.62 -4.58 -8.50
N GLY A 98 -17.32 -3.28 -8.36
CA GLY A 98 -16.01 -2.72 -8.70
C GLY A 98 -14.88 -3.30 -7.84
N ILE A 99 -15.07 -3.37 -6.52
CA ILE A 99 -14.07 -3.95 -5.62
C ILE A 99 -13.89 -5.44 -5.89
N LEU A 100 -14.98 -6.19 -6.04
CA LEU A 100 -14.94 -7.62 -6.39
C LEU A 100 -14.17 -7.87 -7.69
N SER A 101 -14.44 -7.10 -8.72
CA SER A 101 -13.73 -7.23 -10.00
C SER A 101 -12.23 -6.91 -9.87
N GLY A 102 -11.88 -5.91 -9.07
CA GLY A 102 -10.50 -5.55 -8.79
C GLY A 102 -9.75 -6.64 -8.01
N VAL A 103 -10.36 -7.17 -6.96
CA VAL A 103 -9.79 -8.29 -6.19
C VAL A 103 -9.62 -9.54 -7.06
N PHE A 104 -10.67 -9.90 -7.80
CA PHE A 104 -10.61 -11.03 -8.73
C PHE A 104 -9.49 -10.87 -9.76
N THR A 105 -9.40 -9.70 -10.39
CA THR A 105 -8.36 -9.39 -11.38
C THR A 105 -6.96 -9.46 -10.76
N SER A 106 -6.78 -8.98 -9.52
CA SER A 106 -5.51 -9.07 -8.81
C SER A 106 -5.10 -10.51 -8.57
N LEU A 107 -6.00 -11.34 -8.01
CA LEU A 107 -5.73 -12.75 -7.72
C LEU A 107 -5.53 -13.56 -9.01
N ALA A 108 -6.40 -13.37 -9.99
CA ALA A 108 -6.28 -14.03 -11.31
C ALA A 108 -4.99 -13.62 -12.03
N GLY A 109 -4.60 -12.35 -11.93
CA GLY A 109 -3.33 -11.87 -12.48
C GLY A 109 -2.13 -12.57 -11.86
N VAL A 110 -2.08 -12.68 -10.52
CA VAL A 110 -1.03 -13.42 -9.83
C VAL A 110 -1.01 -14.89 -10.26
N TRP A 111 -2.19 -15.52 -10.35
CA TRP A 111 -2.32 -16.90 -10.79
C TRP A 111 -1.80 -17.10 -12.23
N VAL A 112 -2.24 -16.27 -13.18
CA VAL A 112 -1.80 -16.34 -14.59
C VAL A 112 -0.29 -16.12 -14.71
N PHE A 113 0.27 -15.11 -14.06
CA PHE A 113 1.71 -14.86 -14.10
C PHE A 113 2.51 -15.98 -13.43
N SER A 114 2.01 -16.54 -12.33
CA SER A 114 2.67 -17.68 -11.69
C SER A 114 2.72 -18.90 -12.59
N MET A 115 1.63 -19.19 -13.33
CA MET A 115 1.60 -20.23 -14.34
C MET A 115 2.57 -19.94 -15.49
N LEU A 116 2.56 -18.71 -16.01
CA LEU A 116 3.39 -18.31 -17.15
C LEU A 116 4.90 -18.39 -16.83
N PHE A 117 5.29 -17.97 -15.63
CA PHE A 117 6.68 -17.97 -15.18
C PHE A 117 7.09 -19.26 -14.43
N HIS A 118 6.20 -20.24 -14.34
CA HIS A 118 6.44 -21.50 -13.62
C HIS A 118 6.97 -21.28 -12.20
N LEU A 119 6.36 -20.34 -11.47
CA LEU A 119 6.74 -20.05 -10.09
C LEU A 119 6.41 -21.26 -9.22
N ASP A 120 7.18 -21.48 -8.18
CA ASP A 120 6.83 -22.52 -7.21
C ASP A 120 5.61 -22.10 -6.36
N ARG A 121 4.96 -23.08 -5.75
CA ARG A 121 3.75 -22.85 -4.94
C ARG A 121 3.99 -21.91 -3.77
N LYS A 122 5.22 -21.91 -3.22
CA LYS A 122 5.61 -21.05 -2.13
C LYS A 122 5.68 -19.56 -2.55
N ILE A 123 6.28 -19.29 -3.72
CA ILE A 123 6.33 -17.93 -4.29
C ILE A 123 4.93 -17.48 -4.71
N TYR A 124 4.12 -18.37 -5.27
CA TYR A 124 2.72 -18.07 -5.58
C TYR A 124 1.93 -17.64 -4.33
N ALA A 125 1.98 -18.41 -3.24
CA ALA A 125 1.38 -18.07 -1.95
C ALA A 125 1.85 -16.70 -1.43
N THR A 126 3.15 -16.42 -1.59
CA THR A 126 3.79 -15.16 -1.21
C THR A 126 3.19 -13.95 -1.93
N LEU A 127 2.87 -14.07 -3.22
CA LEU A 127 2.43 -12.97 -4.07
C LEU A 127 0.91 -12.76 -4.08
N LEU A 128 0.13 -13.76 -3.71
CA LEU A 128 -1.34 -13.68 -3.69
C LEU A 128 -1.88 -12.44 -2.97
N PRO A 129 -1.42 -12.11 -1.75
CA PRO A 129 -1.95 -10.98 -0.99
C PRO A 129 -1.28 -9.63 -1.29
N LYS A 130 -0.58 -9.47 -2.42
CA LYS A 130 0.22 -8.27 -2.73
C LYS A 130 -0.53 -6.93 -2.78
N SER A 131 -1.85 -6.95 -2.98
CA SER A 131 -2.65 -5.73 -3.21
C SER A 131 -3.44 -5.26 -1.97
N ILE A 132 -3.26 -5.91 -0.83
CA ILE A 132 -3.95 -5.54 0.43
C ILE A 132 -2.98 -4.96 1.46
N THR A 133 -3.49 -4.62 2.65
CA THR A 133 -2.65 -4.08 3.73
C THR A 133 -1.64 -5.09 4.22
N THR A 134 -0.47 -4.61 4.63
CA THR A 134 0.64 -5.45 5.11
C THR A 134 0.22 -6.40 6.23
N ALA A 135 -0.55 -5.91 7.21
CA ALA A 135 -0.99 -6.72 8.34
C ALA A 135 -1.83 -7.94 7.91
N ILE A 136 -2.82 -7.75 7.02
CA ILE A 136 -3.65 -8.84 6.51
C ILE A 136 -2.83 -9.73 5.57
N GLY A 137 -1.99 -9.12 4.72
CA GLY A 137 -1.17 -9.86 3.76
C GLY A 137 -0.13 -10.77 4.39
N MET A 138 0.48 -10.36 5.50
CA MET A 138 1.38 -11.22 6.28
C MET A 138 0.66 -12.46 6.80
N GLY A 139 -0.51 -12.29 7.42
CA GLY A 139 -1.30 -13.41 7.94
C GLY A 139 -1.68 -14.41 6.86
N ILE A 140 -2.18 -13.94 5.70
CA ILE A 140 -2.52 -14.82 4.56
C ILE A 140 -1.28 -15.56 4.05
N SER A 141 -0.15 -14.85 3.89
CA SER A 141 1.09 -15.46 3.39
C SER A 141 1.61 -16.55 4.34
N GLU A 142 1.57 -16.30 5.65
CA GLU A 142 1.97 -17.25 6.67
C GLU A 142 1.08 -18.49 6.66
N GLU A 143 -0.24 -18.31 6.63
CA GLU A 143 -1.23 -19.39 6.60
C GLU A 143 -1.10 -20.28 5.37
N LEU A 144 -0.80 -19.67 4.20
CA LEU A 144 -0.63 -20.40 2.94
C LEU A 144 0.81 -20.94 2.73
N GLY A 145 1.71 -20.75 3.70
CA GLY A 145 3.09 -21.23 3.63
C GLY A 145 4.00 -20.42 2.71
N GLY A 146 3.68 -19.15 2.47
CA GLY A 146 4.48 -18.19 1.72
C GLY A 146 5.69 -17.68 2.52
N ILE A 147 6.44 -16.76 1.91
CA ILE A 147 7.58 -16.07 2.53
C ILE A 147 7.15 -14.67 2.95
N VAL A 148 6.80 -14.49 4.22
CA VAL A 148 6.21 -13.27 4.77
C VAL A 148 7.03 -12.02 4.44
N THR A 149 8.36 -12.08 4.57
CA THR A 149 9.24 -10.95 4.26
C THR A 149 9.14 -10.50 2.80
N ILE A 150 9.03 -11.46 1.87
CA ILE A 150 8.87 -11.15 0.44
C ILE A 150 7.46 -10.64 0.17
N THR A 151 6.44 -11.16 0.86
CA THR A 151 5.07 -10.64 0.80
C THR A 151 5.04 -9.16 1.19
N VAL A 152 5.67 -8.79 2.31
CA VAL A 152 5.75 -7.39 2.76
C VAL A 152 6.41 -6.52 1.69
N ALA A 153 7.53 -6.97 1.13
CA ALA A 153 8.21 -6.24 0.06
C ALA A 153 7.31 -6.06 -1.18
N ALA A 154 6.61 -7.11 -1.60
CA ALA A 154 5.68 -7.07 -2.74
C ALA A 154 4.50 -6.10 -2.50
N ILE A 155 3.94 -6.08 -1.29
CA ILE A 155 2.88 -5.16 -0.88
C ILE A 155 3.39 -3.71 -0.94
N ILE A 156 4.57 -3.43 -0.37
CA ILE A 156 5.17 -2.08 -0.37
C ILE A 156 5.41 -1.62 -1.81
N ILE A 157 6.03 -2.45 -2.65
CA ILE A 157 6.29 -2.12 -4.06
C ILE A 157 4.98 -1.86 -4.80
N THR A 158 3.97 -2.70 -4.63
CA THR A 158 2.64 -2.53 -5.23
C THR A 158 2.01 -1.21 -4.80
N GLY A 159 2.10 -0.87 -3.52
CA GLY A 159 1.58 0.37 -2.96
C GLY A 159 2.28 1.62 -3.52
N ILE A 160 3.62 1.59 -3.62
CA ILE A 160 4.42 2.68 -4.19
C ILE A 160 4.07 2.88 -5.66
N ILE A 161 4.03 1.81 -6.46
CA ILE A 161 3.68 1.87 -7.88
C ILE A 161 2.27 2.44 -8.06
N GLY A 162 1.30 1.99 -7.27
CA GLY A 162 -0.05 2.50 -7.33
C GLY A 162 -0.18 3.96 -6.90
N ASN A 163 0.56 4.40 -5.88
CA ASN A 163 0.61 5.80 -5.49
C ASN A 163 1.22 6.68 -6.58
N MET A 164 2.26 6.18 -7.27
CA MET A 164 2.95 6.92 -8.33
C MET A 164 2.14 7.02 -9.62
N PHE A 165 1.56 5.91 -10.05
CA PHE A 165 0.99 5.76 -11.38
C PHE A 165 -0.53 5.57 -11.41
N GLY A 166 -1.20 5.35 -10.27
CA GLY A 166 -2.62 5.05 -10.21
C GLY A 166 -3.50 6.08 -10.92
N ASP A 167 -3.28 7.37 -10.66
CA ASP A 167 -3.99 8.46 -11.32
C ASP A 167 -3.69 8.52 -12.84
N VAL A 168 -2.43 8.32 -13.22
CA VAL A 168 -2.01 8.31 -14.63
C VAL A 168 -2.68 7.16 -15.39
N ILE A 169 -2.68 5.96 -14.79
CA ILE A 169 -3.32 4.76 -15.36
C ILE A 169 -4.82 4.97 -15.49
N CYS A 170 -5.49 5.49 -14.45
CA CYS A 170 -6.91 5.78 -14.50
C CYS A 170 -7.25 6.73 -15.66
N ARG A 171 -6.47 7.80 -15.84
CA ARG A 171 -6.64 8.75 -16.96
C ARG A 171 -6.41 8.11 -18.32
N LEU A 172 -5.37 7.30 -18.47
CA LEU A 172 -5.06 6.60 -19.73
C LEU A 172 -6.15 5.58 -20.08
N CYS A 173 -6.74 4.92 -19.08
CA CYS A 173 -7.86 4.00 -19.28
C CYS A 173 -9.22 4.70 -19.39
N GLY A 174 -9.26 6.04 -19.40
CA GLY A 174 -10.51 6.81 -19.52
C GLY A 174 -11.39 6.79 -18.26
N ILE A 175 -10.88 6.36 -17.11
CA ILE A 175 -11.59 6.35 -15.82
C ILE A 175 -11.57 7.78 -15.26
N LYS A 176 -12.69 8.47 -15.40
CA LYS A 176 -12.83 9.88 -14.98
C LYS A 176 -13.79 10.07 -13.80
N HIS A 177 -14.60 9.06 -13.49
CA HIS A 177 -15.58 9.17 -12.43
C HIS A 177 -14.93 9.03 -11.06
N PRO A 178 -15.10 10.00 -10.12
CA PRO A 178 -14.41 10.00 -8.82
C PRO A 178 -14.54 8.69 -8.04
N ILE A 179 -15.76 8.12 -7.99
CA ILE A 179 -16.01 6.84 -7.33
C ILE A 179 -15.14 5.74 -7.96
N ALA A 180 -15.13 5.63 -9.29
CA ALA A 180 -14.38 4.57 -9.98
C ALA A 180 -12.87 4.74 -9.81
N THR A 181 -12.36 5.97 -9.86
CA THR A 181 -10.95 6.29 -9.63
C THR A 181 -10.53 5.89 -8.22
N GLY A 182 -11.31 6.29 -7.19
CA GLY A 182 -11.03 5.94 -5.80
C GLY A 182 -11.01 4.43 -5.58
N LEU A 183 -12.03 3.72 -6.10
CA LEU A 183 -12.10 2.26 -5.99
C LEU A 183 -10.92 1.56 -6.68
N ALA A 184 -10.57 1.99 -7.89
CA ALA A 184 -9.46 1.39 -8.65
C ALA A 184 -8.14 1.54 -7.91
N ILE A 185 -7.82 2.76 -7.44
CA ILE A 185 -6.57 3.05 -6.72
C ILE A 185 -6.52 2.29 -5.39
N GLY A 186 -7.60 2.34 -4.60
CA GLY A 186 -7.62 1.71 -3.27
C GLY A 186 -7.58 0.18 -3.33
N THR A 187 -8.29 -0.43 -4.28
CA THR A 187 -8.29 -1.89 -4.46
C THR A 187 -6.95 -2.41 -4.97
N ALA A 188 -6.27 -1.64 -5.83
CA ALA A 188 -4.98 -2.05 -6.38
C ALA A 188 -3.82 -1.82 -5.41
N SER A 189 -3.86 -0.75 -4.57
CA SER A 189 -2.67 -0.19 -3.90
C SER A 189 -2.89 0.13 -2.42
N HIS A 190 -3.96 -0.38 -1.86
CA HIS A 190 -4.29 -0.31 -0.43
C HIS A 190 -4.07 1.11 0.18
N ALA A 191 -3.54 1.20 1.41
CA ALA A 191 -3.37 2.47 2.13
C ALA A 191 -2.45 3.47 1.41
N MET A 192 -1.40 3.01 0.73
CA MET A 192 -0.48 3.89 -0.01
C MET A 192 -1.17 4.54 -1.21
N GLY A 193 -2.00 3.78 -1.95
CA GLY A 193 -2.83 4.32 -3.02
C GLY A 193 -3.90 5.25 -2.50
N THR A 194 -4.47 4.95 -1.33
CA THR A 194 -5.48 5.80 -0.68
C THR A 194 -4.94 7.18 -0.32
N ALA A 195 -3.68 7.27 0.13
CA ALA A 195 -3.03 8.57 0.34
C ALA A 195 -3.03 9.41 -0.96
N LYS A 196 -2.78 8.77 -2.11
CA LYS A 196 -2.89 9.43 -3.41
C LYS A 196 -4.33 9.78 -3.78
N ALA A 197 -5.28 8.90 -3.53
CA ALA A 197 -6.70 9.16 -3.80
C ALA A 197 -7.23 10.35 -2.99
N MET A 198 -6.79 10.52 -1.74
CA MET A 198 -7.12 11.69 -0.91
C MET A 198 -6.57 13.02 -1.47
N GLU A 199 -5.40 12.98 -2.14
CA GLU A 199 -4.88 14.16 -2.86
C GLU A 199 -5.71 14.53 -4.10
N LEU A 200 -6.41 13.56 -4.71
CA LEU A 200 -7.23 13.77 -5.90
C LEU A 200 -8.57 14.39 -5.55
N GLY A 201 -9.19 13.98 -4.44
CA GLY A 201 -10.45 14.52 -3.97
C GLY A 201 -11.07 13.74 -2.80
N GLU A 202 -12.06 14.35 -2.16
CA GLU A 202 -12.74 13.75 -1.00
C GLU A 202 -13.51 12.47 -1.36
N ILE A 203 -14.12 12.42 -2.55
CA ILE A 203 -14.88 11.25 -3.02
C ILE A 203 -13.91 10.11 -3.34
N GLU A 204 -12.82 10.40 -4.06
CA GLU A 204 -11.77 9.44 -4.37
C GLU A 204 -11.16 8.87 -3.11
N GLY A 205 -10.84 9.72 -2.14
CA GLY A 205 -10.30 9.32 -0.84
C GLY A 205 -11.25 8.42 -0.07
N ALA A 206 -12.54 8.80 0.02
CA ALA A 206 -13.55 8.02 0.73
C ALA A 206 -13.77 6.63 0.09
N MET A 207 -13.88 6.58 -1.23
CA MET A 207 -14.08 5.32 -1.97
C MET A 207 -12.85 4.42 -1.89
N SER A 208 -11.67 4.99 -1.95
CA SER A 208 -10.40 4.28 -1.76
C SER A 208 -10.28 3.71 -0.34
N SER A 209 -10.65 4.47 0.69
CA SER A 209 -10.66 4.03 2.09
C SER A 209 -11.60 2.84 2.32
N LEU A 210 -12.80 2.88 1.72
CA LEU A 210 -13.74 1.76 1.75
C LEU A 210 -13.15 0.52 1.08
N SER A 211 -12.52 0.71 -0.07
CA SER A 211 -11.99 -0.43 -0.84
C SER A 211 -10.87 -1.15 -0.10
N ILE A 212 -10.09 -0.51 0.76
CA ILE A 212 -9.10 -1.17 1.61
C ILE A 212 -9.74 -2.26 2.47
N ALA A 213 -10.79 -1.90 3.22
CA ALA A 213 -11.43 -2.82 4.15
C ALA A 213 -12.13 -3.98 3.41
N VAL A 214 -12.89 -3.65 2.36
CA VAL A 214 -13.65 -4.64 1.61
C VAL A 214 -12.74 -5.55 0.80
N SER A 215 -11.73 -5.01 0.10
CA SER A 215 -10.77 -5.82 -0.65
C SER A 215 -9.92 -6.72 0.25
N GLY A 216 -9.55 -6.23 1.44
CA GLY A 216 -8.85 -7.03 2.43
C GLY A 216 -9.66 -8.29 2.81
N LEU A 217 -10.92 -8.10 3.20
CA LEU A 217 -11.82 -9.21 3.56
C LEU A 217 -12.04 -10.18 2.38
N MET A 218 -12.30 -9.63 1.18
CA MET A 218 -12.50 -10.45 -0.02
C MET A 218 -11.24 -11.20 -0.44
N THR A 219 -10.05 -10.61 -0.23
CA THR A 219 -8.79 -11.28 -0.55
C THR A 219 -8.49 -12.43 0.41
N VAL A 220 -8.87 -12.35 1.69
CA VAL A 220 -8.74 -13.48 2.63
C VAL A 220 -9.47 -14.71 2.07
N ILE A 221 -10.72 -14.54 1.66
CA ILE A 221 -11.52 -15.64 1.10
C ILE A 221 -10.98 -16.05 -0.29
N GLY A 222 -10.74 -15.06 -1.15
CA GLY A 222 -10.30 -15.29 -2.53
C GLY A 222 -8.92 -15.95 -2.63
N ALA A 223 -7.97 -15.54 -1.79
CA ALA A 223 -6.61 -16.11 -1.80
C ALA A 223 -6.62 -17.59 -1.46
N THR A 224 -7.45 -18.01 -0.48
CA THR A 224 -7.60 -19.43 -0.13
C THR A 224 -8.14 -20.25 -1.31
N ILE A 225 -9.14 -19.70 -2.03
CA ILE A 225 -9.70 -20.36 -3.21
C ILE A 225 -8.65 -20.45 -4.33
N PHE A 226 -8.00 -19.32 -4.66
CA PHE A 226 -6.99 -19.28 -5.72
C PHE A 226 -5.77 -20.13 -5.42
N TYR A 227 -5.38 -20.25 -4.14
CA TYR A 227 -4.28 -21.12 -3.73
C TYR A 227 -4.53 -22.61 -4.04
N GLN A 228 -5.80 -23.04 -4.01
CA GLN A 228 -6.16 -24.42 -4.36
C GLN A 228 -6.16 -24.69 -5.86
N LEU A 229 -6.22 -23.63 -6.69
CA LEU A 229 -6.22 -23.74 -8.16
C LEU A 229 -4.81 -23.90 -8.75
N TYR A 230 -3.78 -23.75 -7.94
CA TYR A 230 -2.37 -23.85 -8.30
C TYR A 230 -1.74 -25.09 -7.69
#